data_a92ac00e20b7589ea47b128efc3af6c8
#
_entry.id   a92ac00e20b7589ea47b128efc3af6c8
#
_cell.length_a   1.000
_cell.length_b   1.000
_cell.length_c   1.000
_cell.angle_alpha   90.00
_cell.angle_beta   90.00
_cell.angle_gamma   90.00
#
_symmetry.space_group_name_H-M   'P 1'
#
loop_
_entity.id
_entity.type
_entity.pdbx_description
1 polymer ?
#
loop_
_entity_poly.entity_id
_entity_poly.type
_entity_poly.pdbx_seq_one_letter_code
_entity_poly.pdbx_strand_id
1 'polypeptide(L)'
;MELTILILLLPFLSFLTLGIGGKWMSHRTAGAIGTLILGAVAVLSYVTAFQYFSAPRLEDGTFATLIPYNFTWLPFTETLRFDLGILLDPISVMMLIVISTVSLMVHIYSFGYMKGETGFQRYYAFLSLFTMSMLGLVVATNIFQMYLFWELVGVSSYLLIGFYYTKPAAIAASKKAFIVTRFADLGFLIGILIYGYYGGTFGFTPDTVSLISGGASMLPLAFGL
;
A
#
# COMPACT_ATOMS: atom_id res chain seq x y z
N MET A 1 10.57 -4.98 16.05
CA MET A 1 9.86 -5.26 14.78
C MET A 1 8.40 -5.66 14.95
N GLU A 2 7.96 -6.05 16.14
CA GLU A 2 6.54 -6.36 16.42
C GLU A 2 5.58 -5.19 16.19
N LEU A 3 6.07 -3.95 16.23
CA LEU A 3 5.27 -2.75 16.00
C LEU A 3 5.04 -2.39 14.52
N THR A 4 5.62 -3.14 13.58
CA THR A 4 5.54 -2.83 12.14
C THR A 4 4.11 -2.90 11.62
N ILE A 5 3.26 -3.74 12.21
CA ILE A 5 1.84 -3.81 11.85
C ILE A 5 1.11 -2.49 12.11
N LEU A 6 1.55 -1.72 13.12
CA LEU A 6 0.95 -0.42 13.43
C LEU A 6 1.18 0.61 12.31
N ILE A 7 2.25 0.45 11.51
CA ILE A 7 2.53 1.31 10.35
C ILE A 7 1.36 1.25 9.35
N LEU A 8 0.73 0.09 9.19
CA LEU A 8 -0.45 -0.10 8.32
C LEU A 8 -1.76 0.22 9.04
N LEU A 9 -1.88 -0.21 10.30
CA LEU A 9 -3.14 -0.07 11.05
C LEU A 9 -3.45 1.40 11.39
N LEU A 10 -2.46 2.21 11.75
CA LEU A 10 -2.68 3.60 12.14
C LEU A 10 -3.29 4.45 11.03
N PRO A 11 -2.77 4.45 9.77
CA PRO A 11 -3.42 5.21 8.69
C PRO A 11 -4.80 4.65 8.34
N PHE A 12 -5.02 3.34 8.47
CA PHE A 12 -6.33 2.73 8.29
C PHE A 12 -7.34 3.20 9.34
N LEU A 13 -6.93 3.21 10.61
CA LEU A 13 -7.76 3.76 11.70
C LEU A 13 -8.02 5.25 11.51
N SER A 14 -7.03 6.02 11.03
CA SER A 14 -7.21 7.41 10.66
C SER A 14 -8.28 7.56 9.57
N PHE A 15 -8.22 6.76 8.52
CA PHE A 15 -9.24 6.74 7.46
C PHE A 15 -10.63 6.45 8.02
N LEU A 16 -10.78 5.42 8.86
CA LEU A 16 -12.07 5.07 9.45
C LEU A 16 -12.61 6.15 10.38
N THR A 17 -11.78 6.67 11.28
CA THR A 17 -12.19 7.70 12.24
C THR A 17 -12.57 9.01 11.57
N LEU A 18 -11.83 9.44 10.57
CA LEU A 18 -12.11 10.67 9.82
C LEU A 18 -13.23 10.48 8.79
N GLY A 19 -13.34 9.29 8.18
CA GLY A 19 -14.40 9.00 7.22
C GLY A 19 -15.77 8.88 7.86
N ILE A 20 -15.87 8.15 8.96
CA ILE A 20 -17.12 7.90 9.68
C ILE A 20 -17.42 9.03 10.66
N GLY A 21 -16.42 9.38 11.50
CA GLY A 21 -16.56 10.38 12.57
C GLY A 21 -16.42 11.82 12.11
N GLY A 22 -15.95 12.07 10.88
CA GLY A 22 -15.66 13.40 10.38
C GLY A 22 -16.83 14.37 10.41
N LYS A 23 -18.07 13.87 10.31
CA LYS A 23 -19.28 14.69 10.39
C LYS A 23 -19.46 15.42 11.72
N TRP A 24 -18.92 14.85 12.79
CA TRP A 24 -19.01 15.42 14.16
C TRP A 24 -17.75 16.17 14.58
N MET A 25 -16.71 16.19 13.74
CA MET A 25 -15.42 16.79 14.07
C MET A 25 -15.27 18.18 13.43
N SER A 26 -14.61 19.10 14.15
CA SER A 26 -14.18 20.36 13.57
C SER A 26 -13.06 20.13 12.54
N HIS A 27 -12.89 21.05 11.58
CA HIS A 27 -11.79 21.00 10.60
C HIS A 27 -10.41 20.92 11.29
N ARG A 28 -10.21 21.69 12.38
CA ARG A 28 -8.95 21.69 13.13
C ARG A 28 -8.68 20.35 13.81
N THR A 29 -9.71 19.77 14.43
CA THR A 29 -9.61 18.49 15.14
C THR A 29 -9.30 17.37 14.16
N ALA A 30 -10.02 17.30 13.02
CA ALA A 30 -9.80 16.27 12.02
C ALA A 30 -8.40 16.35 11.40
N GLY A 31 -7.95 17.55 11.05
CA GLY A 31 -6.60 17.75 10.54
C GLY A 31 -5.51 17.40 11.56
N ALA A 32 -5.70 17.79 12.84
CA ALA A 32 -4.76 17.45 13.91
C ALA A 32 -4.66 15.92 14.11
N ILE A 33 -5.80 15.22 14.18
CA ILE A 33 -5.83 13.76 14.34
C ILE A 33 -5.11 13.09 13.16
N GLY A 34 -5.45 13.43 11.91
CA GLY A 34 -4.81 12.85 10.74
C GLY A 34 -3.30 13.08 10.74
N THR A 35 -2.87 14.32 10.97
CA THR A 35 -1.44 14.67 10.99
C THR A 35 -0.68 14.01 12.13
N LEU A 36 -1.24 13.94 13.34
CA LEU A 36 -0.60 13.29 14.50
C LEU A 36 -0.46 11.77 14.27
N ILE A 37 -1.48 11.12 13.72
CA ILE A 37 -1.41 9.70 13.39
C ILE A 37 -0.32 9.45 12.35
N LEU A 38 -0.26 10.26 11.29
CA LEU A 38 0.80 10.13 10.29
C LEU A 38 2.19 10.47 10.85
N GLY A 39 2.27 11.39 11.80
CA GLY A 39 3.51 11.65 12.56
C GLY A 39 3.97 10.41 13.31
N ALA A 40 3.06 9.72 14.00
CA ALA A 40 3.37 8.45 14.66
C ALA A 40 3.83 7.37 13.67
N VAL A 41 3.16 7.26 12.50
CA VAL A 41 3.56 6.34 11.42
C VAL A 41 4.97 6.65 10.92
N ALA A 42 5.30 7.92 10.71
CA ALA A 42 6.65 8.32 10.30
C ALA A 42 7.69 7.93 11.35
N VAL A 43 7.45 8.21 12.64
CA VAL A 43 8.35 7.81 13.72
C VAL A 43 8.54 6.30 13.75
N LEU A 44 7.47 5.51 13.65
CA LEU A 44 7.56 4.05 13.60
C LEU A 44 8.35 3.55 12.39
N SER A 45 8.18 4.17 11.21
CA SER A 45 8.93 3.83 10.00
C SER A 45 10.43 4.11 10.19
N TYR A 46 10.80 5.25 10.77
CA TYR A 46 12.21 5.56 11.07
C TYR A 46 12.81 4.62 12.12
N VAL A 47 12.05 4.29 13.17
CA VAL A 47 12.49 3.32 14.21
C VAL A 47 12.69 1.93 13.58
N THR A 48 11.76 1.49 12.74
CA THR A 48 11.88 0.21 12.01
C THR A 48 13.11 0.19 11.12
N ALA A 49 13.35 1.28 10.39
CA ALA A 49 14.52 1.41 9.53
C ALA A 49 15.82 1.39 10.33
N PHE A 50 15.89 2.13 11.44
CA PHE A 50 17.06 2.12 12.31
C PHE A 50 17.34 0.72 12.86
N GLN A 51 16.29 0.01 13.34
CA GLN A 51 16.43 -1.37 13.83
C GLN A 51 16.87 -2.33 12.72
N TYR A 52 16.34 -2.19 11.51
CA TYR A 52 16.66 -3.05 10.38
C TYR A 52 18.10 -2.86 9.92
N PHE A 53 18.54 -1.63 9.70
CA PHE A 53 19.91 -1.34 9.23
C PHE A 53 21.00 -1.48 10.30
N SER A 54 20.61 -1.49 11.59
CA SER A 54 21.53 -1.78 12.70
C SER A 54 21.65 -3.28 13.01
N ALA A 55 20.84 -4.13 12.38
CA ALA A 55 20.92 -5.58 12.55
C ALA A 55 22.21 -6.13 11.92
N PRO A 56 22.76 -7.25 12.44
CA PRO A 56 23.92 -7.89 11.86
C PRO A 56 23.59 -8.35 10.42
N ARG A 57 24.56 -8.16 9.52
CA ARG A 57 24.46 -8.62 8.15
C ARG A 57 24.68 -10.13 8.08
N LEU A 58 24.18 -10.76 7.02
CA LEU A 58 24.46 -12.15 6.68
C LEU A 58 25.95 -12.34 6.31
N GLU A 59 26.41 -13.58 6.26
CA GLU A 59 27.81 -13.91 5.93
C GLU A 59 28.25 -13.40 4.56
N ASP A 60 27.31 -13.26 3.63
CA ASP A 60 27.51 -12.68 2.29
C ASP A 60 27.50 -11.15 2.25
N GLY A 61 27.35 -10.47 3.40
CA GLY A 61 27.30 -9.02 3.52
C GLY A 61 25.95 -8.39 3.20
N THR A 62 24.93 -9.17 2.84
CA THR A 62 23.57 -8.70 2.56
C THR A 62 22.74 -8.55 3.83
N PHE A 63 21.63 -7.81 3.74
CA PHE A 63 20.66 -7.73 4.82
C PHE A 63 19.65 -8.87 4.71
N ALA A 64 19.25 -9.44 5.85
CA ALA A 64 18.26 -10.50 5.89
C ALA A 64 16.87 -9.96 5.48
N THR A 65 16.15 -10.72 4.67
CA THR A 65 14.72 -10.48 4.43
C THR A 65 13.93 -10.99 5.63
N LEU A 66 13.12 -10.14 6.23
CA LEU A 66 12.35 -10.43 7.42
C LEU A 66 10.86 -10.41 7.11
N ILE A 67 10.13 -11.40 7.60
CA ILE A 67 8.66 -11.47 7.50
C ILE A 67 8.09 -11.54 8.91
N PRO A 68 7.96 -10.38 9.62
CA PRO A 68 7.49 -10.36 11.01
C PRO A 68 6.05 -10.84 11.16
N TYR A 69 5.23 -10.69 10.13
CA TYR A 69 3.84 -11.15 10.12
C TYR A 69 3.52 -11.80 8.80
N ASN A 70 2.89 -12.98 8.87
CA ASN A 70 2.32 -13.67 7.72
C ASN A 70 1.06 -14.41 8.16
N PHE A 71 -0.04 -14.18 7.47
CA PHE A 71 -1.34 -14.76 7.76
C PHE A 71 -1.98 -15.28 6.48
N THR A 72 -2.28 -16.57 6.43
CA THR A 72 -2.98 -17.17 5.29
C THR A 72 -4.46 -16.78 5.33
N TRP A 73 -4.87 -15.96 4.37
CA TRP A 73 -6.24 -15.47 4.27
C TRP A 73 -7.14 -16.41 3.45
N LEU A 74 -6.69 -16.82 2.25
CA LEU A 74 -7.46 -17.69 1.35
C LEU A 74 -6.61 -18.87 0.89
N PRO A 75 -6.88 -20.10 1.34
CA PRO A 75 -6.32 -21.30 0.75
C PRO A 75 -7.14 -21.68 -0.50
N PHE A 76 -6.52 -21.68 -1.69
CA PHE A 76 -7.16 -22.12 -2.93
C PHE A 76 -6.95 -23.61 -3.17
N THR A 77 -5.71 -24.07 -2.96
CA THR A 77 -5.30 -25.49 -3.05
C THR A 77 -4.31 -25.79 -1.92
N GLU A 78 -3.85 -27.03 -1.82
CA GLU A 78 -2.82 -27.38 -0.83
C GLU A 78 -1.51 -26.60 -1.04
N THR A 79 -1.20 -26.25 -2.28
CA THR A 79 0.02 -25.51 -2.65
C THR A 79 -0.21 -24.03 -2.89
N LEU A 80 -1.34 -23.65 -3.50
CA LEU A 80 -1.65 -22.27 -3.83
C LEU A 80 -2.41 -21.60 -2.69
N ARG A 81 -1.73 -20.72 -1.95
CA ARG A 81 -2.26 -19.98 -0.80
C ARG A 81 -2.10 -18.49 -1.03
N PHE A 82 -3.06 -17.74 -0.55
CA PHE A 82 -2.99 -16.30 -0.51
C PHE A 82 -2.71 -15.84 0.93
N ASP A 83 -1.51 -15.34 1.13
CA ASP A 83 -1.05 -14.82 2.40
C ASP A 83 -1.09 -13.31 2.43
N LEU A 84 -1.48 -12.75 3.56
CA LEU A 84 -1.32 -11.34 3.89
C LEU A 84 -0.21 -11.21 4.92
N GLY A 85 0.83 -10.46 4.58
CA GLY A 85 1.98 -10.34 5.44
C GLY A 85 2.68 -9.00 5.32
N ILE A 86 3.77 -8.86 6.07
CA ILE A 86 4.66 -7.71 6.03
C ILE A 86 6.06 -8.25 5.74
N LEU A 87 6.60 -7.87 4.59
CA LEU A 87 7.95 -8.17 4.18
C LEU A 87 8.83 -6.94 4.38
N LEU A 88 9.97 -7.14 5.02
CA LEU A 88 10.98 -6.11 5.25
C LEU A 88 12.28 -6.55 4.57
N ASP A 89 12.62 -5.85 3.52
CA ASP A 89 13.91 -5.91 2.83
C ASP A 89 14.51 -4.49 2.74
N PRO A 90 15.74 -4.30 2.28
CA PRO A 90 16.35 -2.98 2.21
C PRO A 90 15.52 -1.97 1.40
N ILE A 91 14.87 -2.43 0.33
CA ILE A 91 14.08 -1.57 -0.57
C ILE A 91 12.77 -1.17 0.12
N SER A 92 12.03 -2.13 0.68
CA SER A 92 10.77 -1.86 1.37
C SER A 92 10.97 -0.93 2.57
N VAL A 93 12.03 -1.15 3.36
CA VAL A 93 12.34 -0.31 4.52
C VAL A 93 12.71 1.12 4.10
N MET A 94 13.49 1.30 3.04
CA MET A 94 13.77 2.63 2.47
C MET A 94 12.48 3.31 1.99
N MET A 95 11.61 2.57 1.32
CA MET A 95 10.33 3.10 0.83
C MET A 95 9.37 3.44 1.95
N LEU A 96 9.38 2.71 3.07
CA LEU A 96 8.59 3.09 4.28
C LEU A 96 8.96 4.49 4.77
N ILE A 97 10.28 4.83 4.81
CA ILE A 97 10.75 6.18 5.18
C ILE A 97 10.21 7.22 4.20
N VAL A 98 10.40 6.99 2.89
CA VAL A 98 10.00 7.94 1.85
C VAL A 98 8.50 8.20 1.91
N ILE A 99 7.68 7.13 1.89
CA ILE A 99 6.21 7.25 1.86
C ILE A 99 5.71 7.94 3.13
N SER A 100 6.16 7.52 4.31
CA SER A 100 5.69 8.10 5.57
C SER A 100 6.08 9.57 5.71
N THR A 101 7.29 9.94 5.28
CA THR A 101 7.77 11.34 5.32
C THR A 101 6.98 12.22 4.37
N VAL A 102 6.85 11.82 3.11
CA VAL A 102 6.09 12.58 2.11
C VAL A 102 4.64 12.73 2.53
N SER A 103 4.00 11.63 2.98
CA SER A 103 2.61 11.66 3.44
C SER A 103 2.43 12.59 4.63
N LEU A 104 3.35 12.59 5.61
CA LEU A 104 3.30 13.52 6.73
C LEU A 104 3.42 14.98 6.27
N MET A 105 4.35 15.29 5.35
CA MET A 105 4.51 16.64 4.82
C MET A 105 3.26 17.11 4.07
N VAL A 106 2.64 16.21 3.29
CA VAL A 106 1.38 16.50 2.59
C VAL A 106 0.25 16.76 3.59
N HIS A 107 0.13 16.00 4.69
CA HIS A 107 -0.87 16.25 5.72
C HIS A 107 -0.66 17.61 6.40
N ILE A 108 0.58 17.97 6.74
CA ILE A 108 0.92 19.27 7.32
C ILE A 108 0.57 20.41 6.33
N TYR A 109 0.97 20.28 5.08
CA TYR A 109 0.68 21.26 4.03
C TYR A 109 -0.81 21.46 3.82
N SER A 110 -1.57 20.37 3.83
CA SER A 110 -3.03 20.36 3.60
C SER A 110 -3.82 21.11 4.67
N PHE A 111 -3.25 21.32 5.85
CA PHE A 111 -3.86 22.16 6.89
C PHE A 111 -4.12 23.59 6.43
N GLY A 112 -3.17 24.16 5.69
CA GLY A 112 -3.30 25.48 5.08
C GLY A 112 -4.05 25.44 3.75
N TYR A 113 -3.69 24.47 2.89
CA TYR A 113 -4.20 24.36 1.53
C TYR A 113 -5.72 24.12 1.47
N MET A 114 -6.26 23.26 2.34
CA MET A 114 -7.69 22.92 2.37
C MET A 114 -8.49 23.76 3.37
N LYS A 115 -7.90 24.83 3.90
CA LYS A 115 -8.58 25.69 4.88
C LYS A 115 -9.80 26.37 4.27
N GLY A 116 -10.97 26.12 4.87
CA GLY A 116 -12.25 26.70 4.42
C GLY A 116 -12.99 25.89 3.36
N GLU A 117 -12.37 24.81 2.84
CA GLU A 117 -13.05 23.94 1.87
C GLU A 117 -14.07 23.01 2.54
N THR A 118 -15.21 22.83 1.87
CA THR A 118 -16.25 21.90 2.30
C THR A 118 -15.77 20.46 2.11
N GLY A 119 -15.86 19.64 3.17
CA GLY A 119 -15.41 18.24 3.13
C GLY A 119 -13.94 18.04 3.51
N PHE A 120 -13.34 18.98 4.23
CA PHE A 120 -11.98 18.88 4.76
C PHE A 120 -11.69 17.54 5.43
N GLN A 121 -12.58 17.04 6.28
CA GLN A 121 -12.45 15.76 6.98
C GLN A 121 -12.37 14.59 6.00
N ARG A 122 -13.23 14.62 4.96
CA ARG A 122 -13.23 13.59 3.91
C ARG A 122 -11.94 13.59 3.10
N TYR A 123 -11.36 14.76 2.84
CA TYR A 123 -10.06 14.87 2.18
C TYR A 123 -8.94 14.18 3.00
N TYR A 124 -8.89 14.47 4.30
CA TYR A 124 -7.92 13.82 5.19
C TYR A 124 -8.13 12.32 5.32
N ALA A 125 -9.38 11.85 5.31
CA ALA A 125 -9.68 10.42 5.26
C ALA A 125 -9.12 9.77 3.99
N PHE A 126 -9.33 10.40 2.82
CA PHE A 126 -8.80 9.87 1.55
C PHE A 126 -7.28 9.88 1.48
N LEU A 127 -6.62 10.92 2.03
CA LEU A 127 -5.17 10.94 2.16
C LEU A 127 -4.64 9.82 3.06
N SER A 128 -5.31 9.56 4.18
CA SER A 128 -4.94 8.47 5.08
C SER A 128 -5.10 7.10 4.41
N LEU A 129 -6.19 6.90 3.65
CA LEU A 129 -6.40 5.69 2.85
C LEU A 129 -5.31 5.51 1.79
N PHE A 130 -4.95 6.59 1.09
CA PHE A 130 -3.88 6.57 0.10
C PHE A 130 -2.55 6.17 0.73
N THR A 131 -2.20 6.76 1.87
CA THR A 131 -0.97 6.41 2.60
C THR A 131 -0.94 4.95 3.04
N MET A 132 -2.05 4.45 3.60
CA MET A 132 -2.20 3.05 4.00
C MET A 132 -1.99 2.12 2.80
N SER A 133 -2.60 2.45 1.66
CA SER A 133 -2.49 1.66 0.44
C SER A 133 -1.06 1.60 -0.10
N MET A 134 -0.36 2.73 -0.12
CA MET A 134 1.05 2.80 -0.54
C MET A 134 1.98 2.04 0.40
N LEU A 135 1.78 2.16 1.72
CA LEU A 135 2.57 1.42 2.70
C LEU A 135 2.33 -0.09 2.57
N GLY A 136 1.06 -0.51 2.41
CA GLY A 136 0.71 -1.92 2.22
C GLY A 136 1.27 -2.52 0.93
N LEU A 137 1.33 -1.71 -0.15
CA LEU A 137 1.95 -2.11 -1.41
C LEU A 137 3.43 -2.47 -1.24
N VAL A 138 4.17 -1.61 -0.53
CA VAL A 138 5.63 -1.73 -0.40
C VAL A 138 6.04 -2.89 0.51
N VAL A 139 5.24 -3.23 1.50
CA VAL A 139 5.53 -4.34 2.42
C VAL A 139 4.85 -5.66 2.02
N ALA A 140 4.31 -5.76 0.81
CA ALA A 140 3.65 -6.96 0.33
C ALA A 140 4.60 -8.17 0.34
N THR A 141 4.10 -9.33 0.78
CA THR A 141 4.86 -10.59 0.82
C THR A 141 4.73 -11.41 -0.45
N ASN A 142 3.77 -11.08 -1.30
CA ASN A 142 3.48 -11.79 -2.55
C ASN A 142 2.87 -10.85 -3.58
N ILE A 143 2.91 -11.28 -4.86
CA ILE A 143 2.47 -10.46 -5.99
C ILE A 143 0.96 -10.19 -5.97
N PHE A 144 0.15 -11.09 -5.41
CA PHE A 144 -1.29 -10.90 -5.32
C PHE A 144 -1.66 -9.87 -4.24
N GLN A 145 -0.97 -9.88 -3.08
CA GLN A 145 -1.10 -8.85 -2.06
C GLN A 145 -0.68 -7.49 -2.63
N MET A 146 0.43 -7.45 -3.39
CA MET A 146 0.89 -6.24 -4.06
C MET A 146 -0.19 -5.70 -5.00
N TYR A 147 -0.81 -6.54 -5.83
CA TYR A 147 -1.91 -6.17 -6.71
C TYR A 147 -3.11 -5.60 -5.94
N LEU A 148 -3.48 -6.21 -4.81
CA LEU A 148 -4.61 -5.77 -3.98
C LEU A 148 -4.40 -4.34 -3.46
N PHE A 149 -3.22 -4.04 -2.94
CA PHE A 149 -2.86 -2.69 -2.49
C PHE A 149 -2.67 -1.71 -3.65
N TRP A 150 -2.18 -2.17 -4.81
CA TRP A 150 -2.13 -1.39 -6.05
C TRP A 150 -3.52 -0.90 -6.48
N GLU A 151 -4.50 -1.81 -6.47
CA GLU A 151 -5.89 -1.50 -6.72
C GLU A 151 -6.45 -0.46 -5.73
N LEU A 152 -6.07 -0.58 -4.46
CA LEU A 152 -6.51 0.33 -3.41
C LEU A 152 -5.88 1.73 -3.57
N VAL A 153 -4.63 1.83 -4.06
CA VAL A 153 -3.99 3.09 -4.46
C VAL A 153 -4.80 3.74 -5.59
N GLY A 154 -5.21 2.96 -6.60
CA GLY A 154 -6.03 3.43 -7.69
C GLY A 154 -7.38 3.98 -7.23
N VAL A 155 -8.07 3.29 -6.32
CA VAL A 155 -9.33 3.74 -5.73
C VAL A 155 -9.14 5.02 -4.92
N SER A 156 -8.13 5.11 -4.06
CA SER A 156 -7.87 6.31 -3.27
C SER A 156 -7.50 7.52 -4.14
N SER A 157 -6.76 7.30 -5.23
CA SER A 157 -6.49 8.33 -6.24
C SER A 157 -7.76 8.82 -6.91
N TYR A 158 -8.65 7.91 -7.30
CA TYR A 158 -9.96 8.26 -7.87
C TYR A 158 -10.76 9.15 -6.92
N LEU A 159 -10.79 8.82 -5.61
CA LEU A 159 -11.49 9.60 -4.60
C LEU A 159 -10.88 10.99 -4.40
N LEU A 160 -9.56 11.11 -4.47
CA LEU A 160 -8.85 12.39 -4.36
C LEU A 160 -9.04 13.27 -5.61
N ILE A 161 -8.94 12.72 -6.82
CA ILE A 161 -9.18 13.45 -8.07
C ILE A 161 -10.64 13.92 -8.13
N GLY A 162 -11.58 13.06 -7.72
CA GLY A 162 -13.01 13.34 -7.65
C GLY A 162 -13.45 14.09 -6.40
N PHE A 163 -12.55 14.67 -5.63
CA PHE A 163 -12.87 15.35 -4.37
C PHE A 163 -13.95 16.42 -4.55
N TYR A 164 -13.84 17.24 -5.59
CA TYR A 164 -14.84 18.23 -5.98
C TYR A 164 -15.94 17.61 -6.85
N TYR A 165 -16.68 16.66 -6.30
CA TYR A 165 -17.70 15.86 -7.00
C TYR A 165 -18.90 16.69 -7.54
N THR A 166 -18.98 17.96 -7.23
CA THR A 166 -19.96 18.91 -7.80
C THR A 166 -19.50 19.57 -9.09
N LYS A 167 -18.17 19.51 -9.38
CA LYS A 167 -17.58 20.10 -10.58
C LYS A 167 -17.54 19.07 -11.73
N PRO A 168 -18.24 19.32 -12.88
CA PRO A 168 -18.27 18.35 -13.99
C PRO A 168 -16.88 17.96 -14.50
N ALA A 169 -15.93 18.90 -14.53
CA ALA A 169 -14.55 18.63 -14.94
C ALA A 169 -13.85 17.65 -14.01
N ALA A 170 -14.00 17.77 -12.68
CA ALA A 170 -13.41 16.85 -11.70
C ALA A 170 -14.02 15.45 -11.82
N ILE A 171 -15.35 15.37 -12.03
CA ILE A 171 -16.05 14.08 -12.26
C ILE A 171 -15.52 13.40 -13.53
N ALA A 172 -15.39 14.15 -14.63
CA ALA A 172 -14.90 13.60 -15.90
C ALA A 172 -13.44 13.13 -15.77
N ALA A 173 -12.58 13.91 -15.10
CA ALA A 173 -11.19 13.58 -14.87
C ALA A 173 -11.02 12.32 -14.01
N SER A 174 -11.75 12.22 -12.89
CA SER A 174 -11.68 11.06 -12.00
C SER A 174 -12.16 9.78 -12.68
N LYS A 175 -13.29 9.84 -13.42
CA LYS A 175 -13.78 8.70 -14.21
C LYS A 175 -12.78 8.27 -15.27
N LYS A 176 -12.21 9.21 -16.03
CA LYS A 176 -11.21 8.90 -17.06
C LYS A 176 -9.98 8.24 -16.46
N ALA A 177 -9.42 8.82 -15.40
CA ALA A 177 -8.26 8.26 -14.71
C ALA A 177 -8.55 6.84 -14.22
N PHE A 178 -9.69 6.61 -13.56
CA PHE A 178 -10.06 5.29 -13.06
C PHE A 178 -10.24 4.25 -14.16
N ILE A 179 -10.96 4.57 -15.24
CA ILE A 179 -11.20 3.64 -16.34
C ILE A 179 -9.89 3.26 -17.01
N VAL A 180 -9.02 4.22 -17.32
CA VAL A 180 -7.74 3.96 -18.01
C VAL A 180 -6.83 3.08 -17.18
N THR A 181 -6.70 3.34 -15.86
CA THR A 181 -5.90 2.50 -14.98
C THR A 181 -6.47 1.09 -14.87
N ARG A 182 -7.79 0.91 -14.77
CA ARG A 182 -8.42 -0.42 -14.68
C ARG A 182 -8.19 -1.30 -15.91
N PHE A 183 -8.14 -0.73 -17.12
CA PHE A 183 -7.77 -1.50 -18.30
C PHE A 183 -6.32 -2.03 -18.24
N ALA A 184 -5.39 -1.21 -17.78
CA ALA A 184 -4.01 -1.65 -17.58
C ALA A 184 -3.90 -2.70 -16.45
N ASP A 185 -4.61 -2.48 -15.34
CA ASP A 185 -4.63 -3.38 -14.18
C ASP A 185 -5.21 -4.76 -14.51
N LEU A 186 -6.14 -4.84 -15.49
CA LEU A 186 -6.67 -6.12 -15.98
C LEU A 186 -5.57 -6.99 -16.61
N GLY A 187 -4.68 -6.41 -17.43
CA GLY A 187 -3.53 -7.11 -17.97
C GLY A 187 -2.61 -7.62 -16.86
N PHE A 188 -2.33 -6.78 -15.88
CA PHE A 188 -1.53 -7.17 -14.72
C PHE A 188 -2.18 -8.32 -13.92
N LEU A 189 -3.50 -8.29 -13.69
CA LEU A 189 -4.21 -9.38 -13.03
C LEU A 189 -4.10 -10.69 -13.79
N ILE A 190 -4.31 -10.67 -15.11
CA ILE A 190 -4.18 -11.86 -15.96
C ILE A 190 -2.76 -12.43 -15.87
N GLY A 191 -1.73 -11.55 -15.90
CA GLY A 191 -0.34 -11.95 -15.71
C GLY A 191 -0.10 -12.65 -14.37
N ILE A 192 -0.66 -12.12 -13.27
CA ILE A 192 -0.58 -12.72 -11.93
C ILE A 192 -1.26 -14.09 -11.88
N LEU A 193 -2.43 -14.24 -12.51
CA LEU A 193 -3.17 -15.51 -12.54
C LEU A 193 -2.41 -16.58 -13.34
N ILE A 194 -1.82 -16.21 -14.47
CA ILE A 194 -0.96 -17.11 -15.26
C ILE A 194 0.26 -17.51 -14.44
N TYR A 195 0.91 -16.55 -13.79
CA TYR A 195 2.05 -16.78 -12.91
C TYR A 195 1.70 -17.77 -11.78
N GLY A 196 0.59 -17.52 -11.05
CA GLY A 196 0.15 -18.38 -9.95
C GLY A 196 -0.23 -19.79 -10.41
N TYR A 197 -0.90 -19.91 -11.56
CA TYR A 197 -1.31 -21.20 -12.10
C TYR A 197 -0.12 -22.07 -12.53
N TYR A 198 0.83 -21.52 -13.27
CA TYR A 198 2.00 -22.26 -13.78
C TYR A 198 3.15 -22.34 -12.75
N GLY A 199 3.29 -21.33 -11.89
CA GLY A 199 4.30 -21.30 -10.83
C GLY A 199 3.89 -22.02 -9.55
N GLY A 200 2.60 -22.31 -9.34
CA GLY A 200 2.07 -22.94 -8.14
C GLY A 200 2.15 -22.10 -6.87
N THR A 201 2.55 -20.83 -6.98
CA THR A 201 2.70 -19.91 -5.85
C THR A 201 2.60 -18.46 -6.31
N PHE A 202 2.23 -17.56 -5.39
CA PHE A 202 2.27 -16.11 -5.60
C PHE A 202 3.47 -15.43 -4.91
N GLY A 203 4.34 -16.20 -4.25
CA GLY A 203 5.47 -15.68 -3.48
C GLY A 203 6.60 -15.11 -4.31
N PHE A 204 7.44 -14.26 -3.69
CA PHE A 204 8.68 -13.71 -4.26
C PHE A 204 9.91 -14.54 -3.87
N THR A 205 9.77 -15.78 -3.44
CA THR A 205 10.88 -16.62 -2.99
C THR A 205 11.73 -17.13 -4.15
N PRO A 206 13.04 -17.37 -3.94
CA PRO A 206 13.92 -17.94 -4.96
C PRO A 206 13.44 -19.31 -5.49
N ASP A 207 12.78 -20.12 -4.66
CA ASP A 207 12.23 -21.42 -5.07
C ASP A 207 11.15 -21.27 -6.14
N THR A 208 10.43 -20.16 -6.12
CA THR A 208 9.47 -19.79 -7.17
C THR A 208 10.17 -19.57 -8.50
N VAL A 209 11.34 -18.94 -8.50
CA VAL A 209 12.13 -18.66 -9.71
C VAL A 209 12.65 -19.97 -10.31
N SER A 210 13.02 -20.97 -9.50
CA SER A 210 13.46 -22.27 -9.96
C SER A 210 12.33 -23.07 -10.62
N LEU A 211 11.11 -22.97 -10.10
CA LEU A 211 9.90 -23.57 -10.70
C LEU A 211 9.55 -22.91 -12.05
N ILE A 212 9.73 -21.59 -12.13
CA ILE A 212 9.52 -20.79 -13.35
C ILE A 212 10.54 -21.16 -14.43
N SER A 213 11.81 -21.34 -14.07
CA SER A 213 12.87 -21.74 -15.02
C SER A 213 12.72 -23.17 -15.56
N GLY A 214 11.89 -24.00 -14.92
CA GLY A 214 11.59 -25.38 -15.31
C GLY A 214 10.71 -25.58 -16.55
N GLY A 215 10.40 -24.53 -17.34
CA GLY A 215 9.98 -24.70 -18.71
C GLY A 215 8.50 -24.46 -19.06
N ALA A 216 7.78 -23.63 -18.33
CA ALA A 216 6.45 -23.24 -18.80
C ALA A 216 6.54 -22.17 -19.92
N SER A 217 6.16 -22.55 -21.12
CA SER A 217 6.16 -21.67 -22.32
C SER A 217 5.24 -20.44 -22.19
N MET A 218 4.36 -20.42 -21.20
CA MET A 218 3.42 -19.33 -20.93
C MET A 218 3.93 -18.25 -19.95
N LEU A 219 5.07 -18.48 -19.28
CA LEU A 219 5.63 -17.50 -18.35
C LEU A 219 6.12 -16.21 -19.02
N PRO A 220 6.75 -16.24 -20.21
CA PRO A 220 7.04 -15.02 -20.95
C PRO A 220 5.79 -14.17 -21.26
N LEU A 221 4.64 -14.82 -21.46
CA LEU A 221 3.37 -14.11 -21.64
C LEU A 221 2.90 -13.43 -20.35
N ALA A 222 3.05 -14.08 -19.19
CA ALA A 222 2.70 -13.52 -17.90
C ALA A 222 3.52 -12.27 -17.58
N PHE A 223 4.79 -12.22 -17.97
CA PHE A 223 5.67 -11.06 -17.77
C PHE A 223 5.52 -9.97 -18.85
N GLY A 224 4.85 -10.27 -19.96
CA GLY A 224 4.58 -9.32 -21.04
C GLY A 224 3.23 -8.61 -20.93
N LEU A 225 2.37 -9.04 -20.00
CA LEU A 225 1.06 -8.45 -19.71
C LEU A 225 1.13 -7.48 -18.53
#